data_979a0e397edf351b033604cc17515eac
#
_entry.id   979a0e397edf351b033604cc17515eac
#
_cell.length_a   1.000
_cell.length_b   1.000
_cell.length_c   1.000
_cell.angle_alpha   90.00
_cell.angle_beta   90.00
_cell.angle_gamma   90.00
#
_symmetry.space_group_name_H-M   'P 1'
#
loop_
_entity.id
_entity.type
_entity.pdbx_description
1 polymer ?
#
loop_
_entity_poly.entity_id
_entity_poly.type
_entity_poly.pdbx_seq_one_letter_code
_entity_poly.pdbx_strand_id
1 'polypeptide(L)'
;MNESPANKFIAAIVIVVAPFAMGAFFMAWSPAGQYQLTDPHNDGYVQPRDIGGLVSNTSRSTVSVFCDVPGKEGIGSAWATELDEAAYKDYKQVFITNYHVIEDCMGKEKYLTVARAYKKKISAEVITIDKENDLAVLISDLHVPSLKIATAPPYVGYWVMTSGSADALEGSVSFGSILNSSDKELFFTANVSHGNSGGPLVDNEGNVIGTVSWFNKVEQYNGAKSLDAMCSKILKCEGKYFWEW
;
A
#
# COMPACT_ATOMS: atom_id res chain seq x y z
N MET A 1 17.94 -54.29 50.33
CA MET A 1 17.25 -53.15 50.92
C MET A 1 15.93 -53.03 50.15
N ASN A 2 14.79 -53.34 50.81
CA ASN A 2 13.48 -53.27 50.22
C ASN A 2 12.99 -51.82 50.33
N GLU A 3 12.94 -51.12 49.19
CA GLU A 3 12.32 -49.78 49.13
C GLU A 3 10.80 -49.90 49.44
N SER A 4 10.31 -48.98 50.24
CA SER A 4 8.89 -48.98 50.61
C SER A 4 8.02 -48.71 49.38
N PRO A 5 6.76 -49.25 49.34
CA PRO A 5 5.83 -49.04 48.24
C PRO A 5 5.59 -47.54 47.95
N ALA A 6 5.65 -46.70 49.00
CA ALA A 6 5.47 -45.25 48.88
C ALA A 6 6.61 -44.60 48.06
N ASN A 7 7.86 -45.03 48.25
CA ASN A 7 8.98 -44.49 47.50
C ASN A 7 8.95 -44.86 45.99
N LYS A 8 8.44 -46.07 45.66
CA LYS A 8 8.23 -46.48 44.28
C LYS A 8 7.11 -45.68 43.60
N PHE A 9 6.07 -45.31 44.33
CA PHE A 9 4.94 -44.52 43.83
C PHE A 9 5.36 -43.08 43.58
N ILE A 10 6.13 -42.48 44.50
CA ILE A 10 6.70 -41.14 44.34
C ILE A 10 7.65 -41.08 43.16
N ALA A 11 8.56 -42.07 43.01
CA ALA A 11 9.47 -42.15 41.87
C ALA A 11 8.73 -42.25 40.52
N ALA A 12 7.66 -43.06 40.46
CA ALA A 12 6.83 -43.17 39.24
C ALA A 12 6.12 -41.86 38.89
N ILE A 13 5.59 -41.12 39.87
CA ILE A 13 4.98 -39.80 39.66
C ILE A 13 6.00 -38.79 39.15
N VAL A 14 7.19 -38.75 39.70
CA VAL A 14 8.25 -37.83 39.26
C VAL A 14 8.70 -38.15 37.84
N ILE A 15 8.80 -39.41 37.45
CA ILE A 15 9.21 -39.81 36.08
C ILE A 15 8.16 -39.46 35.05
N VAL A 16 6.89 -39.46 35.41
CA VAL A 16 5.78 -39.14 34.45
C VAL A 16 5.46 -37.66 34.44
N VAL A 17 5.44 -37.00 35.60
CA VAL A 17 4.99 -35.57 35.68
C VAL A 17 6.13 -34.60 35.34
N ALA A 18 7.37 -34.90 35.67
CA ALA A 18 8.50 -34.01 35.39
C ALA A 18 8.74 -33.73 33.89
N PRO A 19 8.63 -34.72 32.97
CA PRO A 19 8.75 -34.42 31.54
C PRO A 19 7.61 -33.55 31.01
N PHE A 20 6.39 -33.75 31.51
CA PHE A 20 5.24 -32.93 31.13
C PHE A 20 5.36 -31.50 31.65
N ALA A 21 5.80 -31.33 32.90
CA ALA A 21 6.03 -30.00 33.48
C ALA A 21 7.19 -29.28 32.77
N MET A 22 8.27 -29.98 32.42
CA MET A 22 9.39 -29.43 31.64
C MET A 22 8.96 -29.09 30.20
N GLY A 23 8.19 -29.95 29.56
CA GLY A 23 7.63 -29.68 28.21
C GLY A 23 6.76 -28.45 28.20
N ALA A 24 5.85 -28.32 29.16
CA ALA A 24 4.99 -27.14 29.32
C ALA A 24 5.82 -25.87 29.61
N PHE A 25 6.84 -25.95 30.42
CA PHE A 25 7.75 -24.85 30.73
C PHE A 25 8.57 -24.43 29.50
N PHE A 26 9.07 -25.37 28.70
CA PHE A 26 9.79 -25.08 27.46
C PHE A 26 8.85 -24.50 26.40
N MET A 27 7.60 -24.96 26.29
CA MET A 27 6.60 -24.34 25.37
C MET A 27 6.20 -22.94 25.81
N ALA A 28 6.09 -22.69 27.12
CA ALA A 28 5.73 -21.37 27.65
C ALA A 28 6.90 -20.36 27.57
N TRP A 29 8.16 -20.84 27.56
CA TRP A 29 9.36 -20.01 27.58
C TRP A 29 10.18 -20.05 26.29
N SER A 30 9.74 -20.77 25.27
CA SER A 30 10.44 -20.73 23.99
C SER A 30 10.16 -19.38 23.31
N PRO A 31 11.20 -18.72 22.77
CA PRO A 31 11.01 -17.51 21.96
C PRO A 31 9.98 -17.72 20.84
N ALA A 32 9.88 -18.93 20.28
CA ALA A 32 8.87 -19.29 19.29
C ALA A 32 7.42 -19.19 19.83
N GLY A 33 7.18 -19.40 21.13
CA GLY A 33 5.86 -19.22 21.74
C GLY A 33 5.46 -17.76 21.89
N GLN A 34 6.41 -16.83 21.97
CA GLN A 34 6.11 -15.39 22.02
C GLN A 34 5.79 -14.82 20.63
N TYR A 35 6.36 -15.38 19.57
CA TYR A 35 6.06 -14.97 18.20
C TYR A 35 4.70 -15.47 17.69
N GLN A 36 4.06 -16.43 18.36
CA GLN A 36 2.71 -16.90 18.03
C GLN A 36 1.59 -15.98 18.54
N LEU A 37 1.91 -14.98 19.37
CA LEU A 37 0.93 -14.02 19.90
C LEU A 37 0.77 -12.78 19.02
N THR A 38 1.66 -12.55 18.08
CA THR A 38 1.49 -11.53 17.04
C THR A 38 0.88 -12.22 15.82
N ASP A 39 -0.27 -11.75 15.38
CA ASP A 39 -0.86 -12.21 14.12
C ASP A 39 0.16 -11.91 13.01
N PRO A 40 0.78 -12.94 12.38
CA PRO A 40 1.75 -12.70 11.32
C PRO A 40 1.15 -12.00 10.10
N HIS A 41 -0.19 -11.84 10.03
CA HIS A 41 -0.88 -11.08 9.01
C HIS A 41 -0.81 -9.57 9.21
N ASN A 42 -0.68 -9.12 10.46
CA ASN A 42 -0.55 -7.70 10.81
C ASN A 42 0.91 -7.27 11.00
N ASP A 43 1.86 -8.16 10.72
CA ASP A 43 3.27 -7.81 10.70
C ASP A 43 3.67 -7.29 9.32
N GLY A 44 3.77 -6.00 9.17
CA GLY A 44 4.16 -5.34 7.92
C GLY A 44 5.52 -5.76 7.34
N TYR A 45 6.33 -6.49 8.10
CA TYR A 45 7.60 -7.07 7.63
C TYR A 45 7.41 -8.36 6.85
N VAL A 46 6.26 -9.01 6.97
CA VAL A 46 6.01 -10.31 6.35
C VAL A 46 5.37 -10.14 4.98
N GLN A 47 5.82 -10.93 4.02
CA GLN A 47 5.21 -11.01 2.71
C GLN A 47 3.78 -11.57 2.82
N PRO A 48 2.80 -11.01 2.08
CA PRO A 48 1.42 -11.46 2.15
C PRO A 48 1.30 -12.94 1.75
N ARG A 49 0.43 -13.70 2.41
CA ARG A 49 0.19 -15.12 2.09
C ARG A 49 -0.47 -15.29 0.72
N ASP A 50 -1.40 -14.40 0.37
CA ASP A 50 -2.06 -14.38 -0.93
C ASP A 50 -1.55 -13.22 -1.79
N ILE A 51 -0.32 -13.34 -2.27
CA ILE A 51 0.27 -12.35 -3.20
C ILE A 51 -0.56 -12.26 -4.48
N GLY A 52 -1.05 -13.38 -4.99
CA GLY A 52 -1.85 -13.40 -6.21
C GLY A 52 -3.13 -12.59 -6.08
N GLY A 53 -3.85 -12.76 -4.97
CA GLY A 53 -5.02 -11.96 -4.64
C GLY A 53 -4.69 -10.48 -4.46
N LEU A 54 -3.61 -10.17 -3.74
CA LEU A 54 -3.17 -8.80 -3.53
C LEU A 54 -2.83 -8.11 -4.88
N VAL A 55 -2.02 -8.74 -5.72
CA VAL A 55 -1.68 -8.24 -7.07
C VAL A 55 -2.94 -8.01 -7.89
N SER A 56 -3.85 -9.00 -7.93
CA SER A 56 -5.09 -8.91 -8.69
C SER A 56 -5.98 -7.75 -8.21
N ASN A 57 -6.12 -7.57 -6.89
CA ASN A 57 -6.96 -6.51 -6.32
C ASN A 57 -6.36 -5.14 -6.59
N THR A 58 -5.07 -4.94 -6.30
CA THR A 58 -4.39 -3.65 -6.51
C THR A 58 -4.35 -3.26 -7.99
N SER A 59 -4.00 -4.21 -8.88
CA SER A 59 -3.95 -3.92 -10.32
C SER A 59 -5.32 -3.59 -10.92
N ARG A 60 -6.41 -4.19 -10.42
CA ARG A 60 -7.76 -3.83 -10.85
C ARG A 60 -8.21 -2.44 -10.41
N SER A 61 -7.64 -1.95 -9.33
CA SER A 61 -7.92 -0.63 -8.73
C SER A 61 -6.96 0.46 -9.21
N THR A 62 -5.93 0.08 -9.98
CA THR A 62 -4.94 0.97 -10.59
C THR A 62 -5.29 1.18 -12.06
N VAL A 63 -5.19 2.41 -12.53
CA VAL A 63 -5.46 2.81 -13.91
C VAL A 63 -4.27 3.58 -14.48
N SER A 64 -4.10 3.52 -15.81
CA SER A 64 -3.20 4.41 -16.53
C SER A 64 -3.86 5.78 -16.69
N VAL A 65 -3.09 6.84 -16.53
CA VAL A 65 -3.49 8.23 -16.79
C VAL A 65 -2.74 8.70 -18.02
N PHE A 66 -3.48 9.25 -18.98
CA PHE A 66 -2.91 9.80 -20.20
C PHE A 66 -3.19 11.29 -20.27
N CYS A 67 -2.13 12.06 -20.50
CA CYS A 67 -2.21 13.47 -20.84
C CYS A 67 -1.69 13.64 -22.26
N ASP A 68 -2.60 13.52 -23.24
CA ASP A 68 -2.28 13.44 -24.67
C ASP A 68 -2.38 14.81 -25.36
N VAL A 69 -1.79 15.86 -24.76
CA VAL A 69 -1.69 17.18 -25.41
C VAL A 69 -0.73 17.07 -26.58
N PRO A 70 -1.13 17.53 -27.81
CA PRO A 70 -0.28 17.42 -29.00
C PRO A 70 1.13 17.96 -28.78
N GLY A 71 2.15 17.11 -29.01
CA GLY A 71 3.58 17.40 -28.79
C GLY A 71 4.06 17.29 -27.34
N LYS A 72 3.19 16.83 -26.43
CA LYS A 72 3.47 16.63 -24.99
C LYS A 72 2.68 15.46 -24.46
N GLU A 73 2.76 14.32 -25.13
CA GLU A 73 2.06 13.10 -24.69
C GLU A 73 2.76 12.49 -23.48
N GLY A 74 2.00 12.22 -22.44
CA GLY A 74 2.48 11.65 -21.18
C GLY A 74 1.62 10.51 -20.69
N ILE A 75 2.25 9.56 -20.03
CA ILE A 75 1.58 8.47 -19.30
C ILE A 75 2.01 8.48 -17.84
N GLY A 76 1.05 8.29 -16.96
CA GLY A 76 1.22 8.06 -15.53
C GLY A 76 0.23 7.02 -15.04
N SER A 77 0.07 6.95 -13.76
CA SER A 77 -0.85 6.04 -13.09
C SER A 77 -1.77 6.79 -12.13
N ALA A 78 -2.87 6.17 -11.76
CA ALA A 78 -3.73 6.59 -10.66
C ALA A 78 -4.35 5.38 -9.98
N TRP A 79 -4.83 5.55 -8.77
CA TRP A 79 -5.55 4.52 -8.04
C TRP A 79 -6.90 5.02 -7.55
N ALA A 80 -7.88 4.12 -7.58
CA ALA A 80 -9.25 4.43 -7.19
C ALA A 80 -9.40 4.40 -5.68
N THR A 81 -10.15 5.38 -5.15
CA THR A 81 -10.54 5.46 -3.74
C THR A 81 -11.98 5.90 -3.61
N GLU A 82 -12.55 5.71 -2.42
CA GLU A 82 -13.83 6.28 -2.02
C GLU A 82 -13.55 7.56 -1.26
N LEU A 83 -14.07 8.68 -1.74
CA LEU A 83 -14.17 9.92 -0.98
C LEU A 83 -15.61 10.08 -0.50
N ASP A 84 -15.79 10.84 0.59
CA ASP A 84 -17.09 11.08 1.22
C ASP A 84 -18.15 11.45 0.17
N GLU A 85 -19.23 10.68 0.08
CA GLU A 85 -20.30 10.80 -0.95
C GLU A 85 -20.90 12.22 -1.04
N ALA A 86 -20.80 13.01 0.03
CA ALA A 86 -21.31 14.38 0.06
C ALA A 86 -20.58 15.35 -0.89
N ALA A 87 -19.37 15.01 -1.34
CA ALA A 87 -18.56 15.88 -2.17
C ALA A 87 -18.76 15.66 -3.69
N TYR A 88 -19.23 14.47 -4.11
CA TYR A 88 -19.27 14.09 -5.53
C TYR A 88 -20.63 13.47 -5.91
N LYS A 89 -21.58 14.32 -6.25
CA LYS A 89 -23.01 13.97 -6.43
C LYS A 89 -23.35 13.14 -7.68
N ASP A 90 -22.39 12.85 -8.58
CA ASP A 90 -22.71 12.34 -9.92
C ASP A 90 -22.21 10.93 -10.22
N TYR A 91 -22.04 10.05 -9.21
CA TYR A 91 -21.64 8.63 -9.40
C TYR A 91 -20.31 8.39 -10.14
N LYS A 92 -19.46 9.40 -10.28
CA LYS A 92 -18.13 9.25 -10.88
C LYS A 92 -17.15 8.62 -9.88
N GLN A 93 -16.29 7.75 -10.41
CA GLN A 93 -15.19 7.18 -9.61
C GLN A 93 -14.10 8.22 -9.37
N VAL A 94 -13.59 8.26 -8.15
CA VAL A 94 -12.48 9.13 -7.75
C VAL A 94 -11.16 8.39 -7.89
N PHE A 95 -10.15 9.11 -8.40
CA PHE A 95 -8.79 8.62 -8.57
C PHE A 95 -7.79 9.61 -7.99
N ILE A 96 -6.76 9.10 -7.34
CA ILE A 96 -5.61 9.88 -6.87
C ILE A 96 -4.44 9.64 -7.82
N THR A 97 -3.75 10.71 -8.19
CA THR A 97 -2.52 10.70 -9.02
C THR A 97 -1.58 11.81 -8.58
N ASN A 98 -0.44 11.97 -9.25
CA ASN A 98 0.44 13.11 -9.04
C ASN A 98 0.01 14.32 -9.90
N TYR A 99 0.34 15.53 -9.41
CA TYR A 99 0.12 16.76 -10.14
C TYR A 99 0.94 16.80 -11.44
N HIS A 100 2.23 16.42 -11.39
CA HIS A 100 3.09 16.44 -12.58
C HIS A 100 2.61 15.50 -13.71
N VAL A 101 1.84 14.46 -13.41
CA VAL A 101 1.26 13.56 -14.42
C VAL A 101 0.22 14.28 -15.29
N ILE A 102 -0.48 15.26 -14.70
CA ILE A 102 -1.59 15.96 -15.35
C ILE A 102 -1.29 17.43 -15.68
N GLU A 103 -0.10 17.92 -15.33
CA GLU A 103 0.25 19.34 -15.39
C GLU A 103 0.04 19.96 -16.78
N ASP A 104 0.46 19.28 -17.84
CA ASP A 104 0.32 19.74 -19.22
C ASP A 104 -1.16 19.73 -19.71
N CYS A 105 -2.03 18.97 -19.04
CA CYS A 105 -3.46 18.91 -19.29
C CYS A 105 -4.29 19.95 -18.54
N MET A 106 -3.70 20.70 -17.61
CA MET A 106 -4.41 21.74 -16.89
C MET A 106 -4.97 22.82 -17.84
N GLY A 107 -6.30 23.06 -17.75
CA GLY A 107 -7.02 23.92 -18.69
C GLY A 107 -7.20 23.34 -20.10
N LYS A 108 -6.90 22.06 -20.27
CA LYS A 108 -7.02 21.31 -21.53
C LYS A 108 -7.56 19.89 -21.26
N GLU A 109 -8.51 19.75 -20.36
CA GLU A 109 -9.01 18.48 -19.81
C GLU A 109 -9.53 17.52 -20.90
N LYS A 110 -9.90 18.01 -22.08
CA LYS A 110 -10.26 17.16 -23.23
C LYS A 110 -9.19 16.15 -23.65
N TYR A 111 -7.94 16.37 -23.24
CA TYR A 111 -6.80 15.51 -23.49
C TYR A 111 -6.46 14.60 -22.30
N LEU A 112 -7.18 14.75 -21.18
CA LEU A 112 -6.99 13.95 -19.99
C LEU A 112 -7.92 12.75 -20.00
N THR A 113 -7.34 11.56 -19.95
CA THR A 113 -8.09 10.30 -19.94
C THR A 113 -7.49 9.30 -18.98
N VAL A 114 -8.32 8.36 -18.52
CA VAL A 114 -7.92 7.21 -17.73
C VAL A 114 -8.34 5.91 -18.40
N ALA A 115 -7.60 4.84 -18.17
CA ALA A 115 -7.94 3.52 -18.69
C ALA A 115 -7.46 2.41 -17.75
N ARG A 116 -8.18 1.28 -17.71
CA ARG A 116 -7.60 0.01 -17.24
C ARG A 116 -6.51 -0.43 -18.22
N ALA A 117 -5.53 -1.18 -17.72
CA ALA A 117 -4.42 -1.67 -18.53
C ALA A 117 -4.88 -2.22 -19.89
N TYR A 118 -4.37 -1.59 -20.95
CA TYR A 118 -4.66 -1.93 -22.36
C TYR A 118 -6.15 -1.91 -22.75
N LYS A 119 -6.96 -1.09 -22.08
CA LYS A 119 -8.38 -0.91 -22.39
C LYS A 119 -8.67 0.45 -22.96
N LYS A 120 -9.93 0.68 -23.33
CA LYS A 120 -10.40 1.95 -23.89
C LYS A 120 -10.18 3.10 -22.88
N LYS A 121 -9.64 4.21 -23.38
CA LYS A 121 -9.49 5.47 -22.64
C LYS A 121 -10.87 6.11 -22.42
N ILE A 122 -11.12 6.60 -21.22
CA ILE A 122 -12.32 7.31 -20.78
C ILE A 122 -11.91 8.66 -20.25
N SER A 123 -12.65 9.72 -20.56
CA SER A 123 -12.36 11.08 -20.11
C SER A 123 -12.27 11.16 -18.59
N ALA A 124 -11.37 12.00 -18.11
CA ALA A 124 -11.25 12.35 -16.71
C ALA A 124 -11.25 13.87 -16.53
N GLU A 125 -11.72 14.31 -15.37
CA GLU A 125 -11.78 15.71 -14.97
C GLU A 125 -10.95 15.92 -13.70
N VAL A 126 -10.28 17.06 -13.57
CA VAL A 126 -9.50 17.43 -12.39
C VAL A 126 -10.44 18.11 -11.38
N ILE A 127 -10.50 17.58 -10.14
CA ILE A 127 -11.32 18.15 -9.08
C ILE A 127 -10.50 19.06 -8.17
N THR A 128 -9.32 18.62 -7.76
CA THR A 128 -8.43 19.40 -6.91
C THR A 128 -6.99 19.02 -7.16
N ILE A 129 -6.09 19.92 -6.82
CA ILE A 129 -4.64 19.73 -6.93
C ILE A 129 -3.94 20.21 -5.66
N ASP A 130 -2.87 19.54 -5.31
CA ASP A 130 -1.90 19.98 -4.33
C ASP A 130 -0.50 20.00 -4.97
N LYS A 131 -0.11 21.15 -5.48
CA LYS A 131 1.19 21.32 -6.14
C LYS A 131 2.36 21.15 -5.18
N GLU A 132 2.17 21.52 -3.91
CA GLU A 132 3.22 21.44 -2.90
C GLU A 132 3.59 19.98 -2.62
N ASN A 133 2.60 19.11 -2.51
CA ASN A 133 2.78 17.69 -2.28
C ASN A 133 2.75 16.86 -3.58
N ASP A 134 2.70 17.50 -4.76
CA ASP A 134 2.65 16.83 -6.06
C ASP A 134 1.50 15.81 -6.15
N LEU A 135 0.29 16.20 -5.78
CA LEU A 135 -0.90 15.35 -5.77
C LEU A 135 -2.05 15.98 -6.56
N ALA A 136 -2.92 15.14 -7.11
CA ALA A 136 -4.15 15.55 -7.78
C ALA A 136 -5.26 14.52 -7.59
N VAL A 137 -6.51 15.01 -7.63
CA VAL A 137 -7.74 14.21 -7.61
C VAL A 137 -8.44 14.34 -8.95
N LEU A 138 -8.74 13.19 -9.54
CA LEU A 138 -9.49 13.07 -10.78
C LEU A 138 -10.81 12.37 -10.53
N ILE A 139 -11.82 12.68 -11.38
CA ILE A 139 -13.04 11.87 -11.49
C ILE A 139 -13.24 11.40 -12.92
N SER A 140 -13.87 10.23 -13.07
CA SER A 140 -14.18 9.66 -14.38
C SER A 140 -15.39 8.73 -14.29
N ASP A 141 -16.04 8.48 -15.43
CA ASP A 141 -17.09 7.44 -15.57
C ASP A 141 -16.49 6.01 -15.60
N LEU A 142 -15.17 5.88 -15.51
CA LEU A 142 -14.51 4.59 -15.40
C LEU A 142 -14.64 4.04 -13.97
N HIS A 143 -15.43 2.98 -13.79
CA HIS A 143 -15.58 2.32 -12.50
C HIS A 143 -14.61 1.14 -12.34
N VAL A 144 -13.87 1.15 -11.24
CA VAL A 144 -12.97 0.09 -10.79
C VAL A 144 -13.11 -0.08 -9.27
N PRO A 145 -12.68 -1.23 -8.67
CA PRO A 145 -12.68 -1.37 -7.22
C PRO A 145 -11.84 -0.27 -6.55
N SER A 146 -12.30 0.23 -5.42
CA SER A 146 -11.53 1.20 -4.61
C SER A 146 -10.55 0.49 -3.70
N LEU A 147 -9.37 1.10 -3.50
CA LEU A 147 -8.41 0.69 -2.49
C LEU A 147 -8.73 1.36 -1.15
N LYS A 148 -8.45 0.64 -0.08
CA LYS A 148 -8.50 1.20 1.27
C LYS A 148 -7.21 1.96 1.55
N ILE A 149 -7.30 2.97 2.39
CA ILE A 149 -6.16 3.74 2.88
C ILE A 149 -5.73 3.11 4.21
N ALA A 150 -4.43 2.96 4.43
CA ALA A 150 -3.90 2.49 5.71
C ALA A 150 -4.22 3.49 6.83
N THR A 151 -4.43 2.98 8.03
CA THR A 151 -4.76 3.79 9.22
C THR A 151 -3.52 4.24 9.98
N ALA A 152 -2.34 3.73 9.61
CA ALA A 152 -1.07 4.09 10.23
C ALA A 152 0.05 4.15 9.18
N PRO A 153 1.08 4.99 9.38
CA PRO A 153 2.24 5.01 8.50
C PRO A 153 3.06 3.72 8.64
N PRO A 154 3.76 3.30 7.58
CA PRO A 154 4.60 2.12 7.61
C PRO A 154 5.90 2.39 8.39
N TYR A 155 6.46 1.34 8.98
CA TYR A 155 7.80 1.39 9.56
C TYR A 155 8.88 1.01 8.53
N VAL A 156 10.11 1.41 8.79
CA VAL A 156 11.29 1.01 8.02
C VAL A 156 11.40 -0.52 7.97
N GLY A 157 11.61 -1.07 6.79
CA GLY A 157 11.67 -2.50 6.53
C GLY A 157 10.34 -3.15 6.16
N TYR A 158 9.19 -2.47 6.30
CA TYR A 158 7.89 -3.02 5.89
C TYR A 158 7.89 -3.42 4.42
N TRP A 159 7.30 -4.56 4.13
CA TRP A 159 7.06 -5.03 2.77
C TRP A 159 6.06 -4.12 2.05
N VAL A 160 6.34 -3.84 0.78
CA VAL A 160 5.48 -2.98 -0.04
C VAL A 160 5.36 -3.51 -1.46
N MET A 161 4.25 -3.15 -2.11
CA MET A 161 4.01 -3.37 -3.52
C MET A 161 3.52 -2.07 -4.17
N THR A 162 3.94 -1.85 -5.41
CA THR A 162 3.34 -0.82 -6.27
C THR A 162 2.81 -1.41 -7.56
N SER A 163 1.77 -0.79 -8.11
CA SER A 163 1.21 -1.12 -9.43
C SER A 163 1.08 0.16 -10.27
N GLY A 164 1.32 0.05 -11.56
CA GLY A 164 1.29 1.22 -12.44
C GLY A 164 1.57 0.90 -13.90
N SER A 165 2.11 1.89 -14.63
CA SER A 165 2.35 1.83 -16.08
C SER A 165 3.84 2.05 -16.41
N ALA A 166 4.73 1.30 -15.72
CA ALA A 166 6.18 1.40 -15.85
C ALA A 166 6.63 1.39 -17.31
N ASP A 167 7.30 2.46 -17.78
CA ASP A 167 7.76 2.61 -19.17
C ASP A 167 6.67 2.25 -20.21
N ALA A 168 5.42 2.66 -19.94
CA ALA A 168 4.21 2.35 -20.71
C ALA A 168 3.80 0.84 -20.69
N LEU A 169 4.37 0.03 -19.81
CA LEU A 169 3.89 -1.33 -19.53
C LEU A 169 2.74 -1.25 -18.53
N GLU A 170 1.55 -1.01 -19.05
CA GLU A 170 0.34 -0.85 -18.24
C GLU A 170 0.06 -2.09 -17.38
N GLY A 171 -0.28 -1.89 -16.09
CA GLY A 171 -0.54 -2.96 -15.14
C GLY A 171 0.72 -3.65 -14.61
N SER A 172 1.89 -3.03 -14.75
CA SER A 172 3.14 -3.50 -14.14
C SER A 172 3.05 -3.50 -12.61
N VAL A 173 3.74 -4.45 -11.98
CA VAL A 173 3.78 -4.63 -10.53
C VAL A 173 5.22 -4.79 -10.08
N SER A 174 5.57 -4.20 -8.94
CA SER A 174 6.88 -4.34 -8.33
C SER A 174 6.78 -4.45 -6.81
N PHE A 175 7.70 -5.19 -6.20
CA PHE A 175 7.76 -5.46 -4.76
C PHE A 175 9.05 -4.91 -4.17
N GLY A 176 9.00 -4.53 -2.90
CA GLY A 176 10.14 -4.02 -2.19
C GLY A 176 9.88 -3.86 -0.70
N SER A 177 10.62 -2.96 -0.08
CA SER A 177 10.46 -2.59 1.32
C SER A 177 10.62 -1.08 1.53
N ILE A 178 10.11 -0.57 2.65
CA ILE A 178 10.35 0.80 3.09
C ILE A 178 11.81 0.93 3.56
N LEU A 179 12.53 1.89 3.01
CA LEU A 179 13.90 2.24 3.42
C LEU A 179 13.91 3.29 4.52
N ASN A 180 13.05 4.30 4.38
CA ASN A 180 12.96 5.42 5.30
C ASN A 180 11.65 6.17 5.08
N SER A 181 11.29 7.06 5.99
CA SER A 181 10.12 7.92 5.90
C SER A 181 10.41 9.30 6.46
N SER A 182 9.76 10.30 5.88
CA SER A 182 9.60 11.65 6.43
C SER A 182 8.12 11.98 6.53
N ASP A 183 7.77 13.12 7.08
CA ASP A 183 6.37 13.54 7.21
C ASP A 183 5.61 13.52 5.87
N LYS A 184 6.28 13.82 4.76
CA LYS A 184 5.65 13.95 3.44
C LYS A 184 6.05 12.89 2.44
N GLU A 185 7.09 12.09 2.71
CA GLU A 185 7.62 11.13 1.73
C GLU A 185 8.01 9.80 2.36
N LEU A 186 7.76 8.74 1.60
CA LEU A 186 8.25 7.40 1.87
C LEU A 186 9.34 7.06 0.85
N PHE A 187 10.45 6.52 1.32
CA PHE A 187 11.54 6.00 0.48
C PHE A 187 11.47 4.48 0.48
N PHE A 188 11.51 3.88 -0.71
CA PHE A 188 11.28 2.43 -0.85
C PHE A 188 12.12 1.81 -1.99
N THR A 189 12.24 0.47 -2.00
CA THR A 189 13.10 -0.29 -2.94
C THR A 189 12.36 -0.92 -4.11
N ALA A 190 11.02 -0.98 -4.11
CA ALA A 190 10.30 -1.56 -5.24
C ALA A 190 10.64 -0.79 -6.53
N ASN A 191 11.04 -1.52 -7.59
CA ASN A 191 11.45 -0.88 -8.84
C ASN A 191 10.31 -0.10 -9.49
N VAL A 192 10.60 1.15 -9.83
CA VAL A 192 9.67 2.02 -10.56
C VAL A 192 10.42 2.76 -11.68
N SER A 193 9.67 3.22 -12.67
CA SER A 193 10.17 3.99 -13.81
C SER A 193 9.14 5.04 -14.23
N HIS A 194 9.39 5.72 -15.33
CA HIS A 194 8.41 6.64 -15.94
C HIS A 194 7.07 5.92 -16.14
N GLY A 195 5.97 6.56 -15.78
CA GLY A 195 4.62 6.00 -15.87
C GLY A 195 4.09 5.35 -14.57
N ASN A 196 4.96 5.01 -13.58
CA ASN A 196 4.49 4.58 -12.25
C ASN A 196 4.01 5.75 -11.38
N SER A 197 4.42 6.99 -11.69
CA SER A 197 3.99 8.19 -10.96
C SER A 197 2.48 8.25 -10.86
N GLY A 198 1.96 8.48 -9.66
CA GLY A 198 0.54 8.48 -9.33
C GLY A 198 -0.04 7.11 -8.97
N GLY A 199 0.70 6.01 -9.18
CA GLY A 199 0.29 4.67 -8.77
C GLY A 199 0.30 4.48 -7.25
N PRO A 200 -0.44 3.50 -6.72
CA PRO A 200 -0.49 3.22 -5.29
C PRO A 200 0.80 2.53 -4.83
N LEU A 201 1.29 2.90 -3.65
CA LEU A 201 2.19 2.10 -2.84
C LEU A 201 1.34 1.47 -1.74
N VAL A 202 1.27 0.13 -1.69
CA VAL A 202 0.43 -0.60 -0.74
C VAL A 202 1.27 -1.45 0.20
N ASP A 203 0.73 -1.67 1.40
CA ASP A 203 1.26 -2.59 2.40
C ASP A 203 0.95 -4.06 2.08
N ASN A 204 1.31 -4.98 2.96
CA ASN A 204 1.06 -6.41 2.81
C ASN A 204 -0.41 -6.84 2.99
N GLU A 205 -1.28 -5.93 3.41
CA GLU A 205 -2.73 -6.12 3.47
C GLU A 205 -3.45 -5.51 2.24
N GLY A 206 -2.73 -4.76 1.39
CA GLY A 206 -3.26 -4.08 0.23
C GLY A 206 -3.86 -2.69 0.53
N ASN A 207 -3.59 -2.14 1.71
CA ASN A 207 -3.97 -0.78 2.01
C ASN A 207 -2.94 0.20 1.45
N VAL A 208 -3.40 1.33 0.92
CA VAL A 208 -2.53 2.37 0.38
C VAL A 208 -1.83 3.09 1.51
N ILE A 209 -0.51 3.08 1.49
CA ILE A 209 0.37 3.81 2.41
C ILE A 209 1.02 5.03 1.76
N GLY A 210 0.92 5.17 0.44
CA GLY A 210 1.48 6.30 -0.29
C GLY A 210 1.13 6.28 -1.77
N THR A 211 1.43 7.40 -2.45
CA THR A 211 1.31 7.55 -3.91
C THR A 211 2.70 7.72 -4.52
N VAL A 212 3.10 6.80 -5.40
CA VAL A 212 4.42 6.82 -6.06
C VAL A 212 4.59 8.13 -6.82
N SER A 213 5.72 8.83 -6.64
CA SER A 213 5.94 10.14 -7.24
C SER A 213 7.20 10.22 -8.08
N TRP A 214 8.32 9.70 -7.61
CA TRP A 214 9.60 9.82 -8.30
C TRP A 214 10.50 8.60 -8.08
N PHE A 215 11.55 8.51 -8.88
CA PHE A 215 12.57 7.45 -8.76
C PHE A 215 13.98 8.03 -8.95
N ASN A 216 14.96 7.36 -8.33
CA ASN A 216 16.38 7.66 -8.47
C ASN A 216 17.10 6.44 -9.04
N LYS A 217 17.50 6.55 -10.33
CA LYS A 217 18.19 5.46 -11.03
C LYS A 217 19.59 5.18 -10.50
N VAL A 218 20.26 6.21 -9.98
CA VAL A 218 21.67 6.09 -9.56
C VAL A 218 21.76 5.40 -8.20
N GLU A 219 20.90 5.77 -7.26
CA GLU A 219 20.95 5.31 -5.88
C GLU A 219 19.98 4.17 -5.57
N GLN A 220 19.22 3.74 -6.58
CA GLN A 220 18.32 2.58 -6.53
C GLN A 220 17.27 2.63 -5.42
N TYR A 221 16.79 3.83 -5.09
CA TYR A 221 15.62 4.01 -4.25
C TYR A 221 14.62 4.96 -4.90
N ASN A 222 13.37 4.89 -4.46
CA ASN A 222 12.25 5.59 -5.06
C ASN A 222 11.45 6.30 -3.98
N GLY A 223 10.66 7.30 -4.37
CA GLY A 223 9.85 8.09 -3.47
C GLY A 223 8.36 7.99 -3.76
N ALA A 224 7.57 7.94 -2.68
CA ALA A 224 6.12 8.07 -2.71
C ALA A 224 5.68 9.17 -1.75
N LYS A 225 4.60 9.86 -2.07
CA LYS A 225 3.95 10.80 -1.14
C LYS A 225 3.28 10.00 -0.03
N SER A 226 3.58 10.37 1.22
CA SER A 226 3.10 9.68 2.41
C SER A 226 1.61 9.89 2.65
N LEU A 227 1.05 9.18 3.64
CA LEU A 227 -0.30 9.41 4.13
C LEU A 227 -0.48 10.86 4.60
N ASP A 228 0.49 11.41 5.33
CA ASP A 228 0.44 12.80 5.80
C ASP A 228 0.34 13.80 4.65
N ALA A 229 1.11 13.59 3.58
CA ALA A 229 1.01 14.41 2.39
C ALA A 229 -0.37 14.31 1.73
N MET A 230 -0.92 13.09 1.60
CA MET A 230 -2.24 12.88 1.00
C MET A 230 -3.37 13.42 1.88
N CYS A 231 -3.29 13.20 3.20
CA CYS A 231 -4.33 13.61 4.14
C CYS A 231 -4.31 15.12 4.43
N SER A 232 -3.26 15.84 4.04
CA SER A 232 -3.14 17.27 4.33
C SER A 232 -4.13 18.13 3.55
N LYS A 233 -4.39 17.81 2.25
CA LYS A 233 -5.28 18.60 1.38
C LYS A 233 -6.20 17.76 0.51
N ILE A 234 -5.79 16.53 0.17
CA ILE A 234 -6.47 15.69 -0.82
C ILE A 234 -7.48 14.77 -0.15
N LEU A 235 -7.11 14.11 0.94
CA LEU A 235 -7.94 13.13 1.63
C LEU A 235 -8.22 13.54 3.07
N LYS A 236 -9.44 13.24 3.54
CA LYS A 236 -9.74 13.14 4.97
C LYS A 236 -9.51 11.71 5.40
N CYS A 237 -8.49 11.48 6.21
CA CYS A 237 -8.21 10.17 6.74
C CYS A 237 -8.96 10.00 8.08
N GLU A 238 -9.86 9.01 8.16
CA GLU A 238 -10.72 8.72 9.33
C GLU A 238 -11.50 9.93 9.88
N GLY A 239 -11.89 10.85 9.00
CA GLY A 239 -12.62 12.07 9.41
C GLY A 239 -11.77 13.13 10.08
N LYS A 240 -10.46 12.88 10.24
CA LYS A 240 -9.46 13.82 10.76
C LYS A 240 -8.30 13.94 9.78
N TYR A 241 -7.63 15.07 9.83
CA TYR A 241 -6.33 15.17 9.20
C TYR A 241 -5.32 14.38 10.03
N PHE A 242 -4.34 13.74 9.40
CA PHE A 242 -3.40 12.82 10.04
C PHE A 242 -2.58 13.47 11.19
N TRP A 243 -2.36 14.79 11.16
CA TRP A 243 -1.66 15.57 12.21
C TRP A 243 -2.52 15.90 13.44
N GLU A 244 -3.78 15.47 13.48
CA GLU A 244 -4.66 15.69 14.64
C GLU A 244 -4.68 14.47 15.59
N TRP A 245 -3.77 13.49 15.39
CA TRP A 245 -3.63 12.28 16.21
C TRP A 245 -2.73 12.49 17.43
#